data_9919b994957065c81cbe6184c2bd52ac
#
_entry.id   9919b994957065c81cbe6184c2bd52ac
#
_cell.length_a   1.000
_cell.length_b   1.000
_cell.length_c   1.000
_cell.angle_alpha   90.00
_cell.angle_beta   90.00
_cell.angle_gamma   90.00
#
_symmetry.space_group_name_H-M   'P 1'
#
loop_
_entity.id
_entity.type
_entity.pdbx_description
1 polymer ?
#
loop_
_entity_poly.entity_id
_entity_poly.type
_entity_poly.pdbx_seq_one_letter_code
_entity_poly.pdbx_strand_id
1 'polypeptide(L)'
;TVGLIGNPGIRLDALPILMVDYSKLPADLPKILSYESKWQPDSPYWTEIGYKEALLPDNTRRDLVDRSMRLFERLGCRDYARFDFRADANGEMKLLEVNPNPGWCWDGKMNLMAGFAGMTYSEMLLDIIEAAEARYAAADSLAQVTVV
;
A
#
# COMPACT_ATOMS: atom_id res chain seq x y z
N THR A 1 -6.00 0.74 -3.15
CA THR A 1 -4.81 0.25 -2.44
C THR A 1 -4.09 1.40 -1.77
N VAL A 2 -3.81 1.30 -0.47
CA VAL A 2 -3.03 2.25 0.33
C VAL A 2 -1.70 1.60 0.70
N GLY A 3 -0.59 2.24 0.38
CA GLY A 3 0.76 1.87 0.83
C GLY A 3 1.18 2.77 1.98
N LEU A 4 1.78 2.19 3.01
CA LEU A 4 2.36 2.93 4.13
C LEU A 4 3.85 2.58 4.25
N ILE A 5 4.69 3.57 4.56
CA ILE A 5 6.10 3.41 4.88
C ILE A 5 6.39 4.15 6.19
N GLY A 6 7.12 3.51 7.09
CA GLY A 6 7.48 4.05 8.39
C GLY A 6 6.96 3.25 9.56
N ASN A 7 6.99 3.86 10.75
CA ASN A 7 6.58 3.23 12.01
C ASN A 7 5.80 4.22 12.88
N PRO A 8 4.73 3.75 13.58
CA PRO A 8 3.99 4.58 14.54
C PRO A 8 4.90 5.16 15.63
N GLY A 9 4.67 6.41 16.00
CA GLY A 9 5.46 7.11 17.03
C GLY A 9 6.83 7.64 16.55
N ILE A 10 7.25 7.32 15.33
CA ILE A 10 8.47 7.85 14.70
C ILE A 10 8.07 8.67 13.46
N ARG A 11 7.78 8.01 12.37
CA ARG A 11 7.25 8.55 11.11
C ARG A 11 6.45 7.45 10.43
N LEU A 12 5.24 7.72 10.03
CA LEU A 12 4.41 6.78 9.26
C LEU A 12 3.67 7.55 8.17
N ASP A 13 4.11 7.39 6.92
CA ASP A 13 3.61 8.12 5.78
C ASP A 13 2.78 7.24 4.85
N ALA A 14 1.74 7.83 4.25
CA ALA A 14 0.96 7.19 3.21
C ALA A 14 1.44 7.64 1.83
N LEU A 15 1.71 6.68 0.97
CA LEU A 15 1.93 6.93 -0.46
C LEU A 15 0.61 7.35 -1.14
N PRO A 16 0.66 8.03 -2.29
CA PRO A 16 -0.53 8.29 -3.09
C PRO A 16 -1.32 7.01 -3.36
N ILE A 17 -2.64 7.08 -3.21
CA ILE A 17 -3.50 5.89 -3.28
C ILE A 17 -3.55 5.37 -4.71
N LEU A 18 -3.30 4.07 -4.89
CA LEU A 18 -3.38 3.41 -6.18
C LEU A 18 -4.78 2.83 -6.40
N MET A 19 -5.34 3.08 -7.58
CA MET A 19 -6.58 2.48 -8.06
C MET A 19 -6.30 1.48 -9.18
N VAL A 20 -6.97 0.31 -9.10
CA VAL A 20 -7.00 -0.65 -10.21
C VAL A 20 -7.97 -0.15 -11.26
N ASP A 21 -7.50 0.00 -12.49
CA ASP A 21 -8.30 0.46 -13.62
C ASP A 21 -8.78 -0.72 -14.47
N TYR A 22 -10.08 -0.98 -14.42
CA TYR A 22 -10.76 -2.01 -15.21
C TYR A 22 -11.47 -1.44 -16.45
N SER A 23 -11.18 -0.21 -16.85
CA SER A 23 -11.93 0.47 -17.91
C SER A 23 -11.80 -0.21 -19.28
N LYS A 24 -10.69 -0.90 -19.52
CA LYS A 24 -10.43 -1.64 -20.76
C LYS A 24 -10.85 -3.10 -20.71
N LEU A 25 -11.14 -3.63 -19.50
CA LEU A 25 -11.55 -5.02 -19.36
C LEU A 25 -12.91 -5.24 -20.04
N PRO A 26 -13.10 -6.33 -20.82
CA PRO A 26 -14.39 -6.70 -21.40
C PRO A 26 -15.54 -6.65 -20.39
N ALA A 27 -16.69 -6.14 -20.80
CA ALA A 27 -17.80 -5.84 -19.89
C ALA A 27 -18.45 -7.09 -19.26
N ASP A 28 -18.32 -8.23 -19.91
CA ASP A 28 -18.78 -9.54 -19.45
C ASP A 28 -17.86 -10.21 -18.43
N LEU A 29 -16.63 -9.68 -18.25
CA LEU A 29 -15.69 -10.21 -17.30
C LEU A 29 -15.82 -9.54 -15.91
N PRO A 30 -15.77 -10.31 -14.82
CA PRO A 30 -15.74 -9.79 -13.46
C PRO A 30 -14.58 -8.83 -13.23
N LYS A 31 -14.83 -7.66 -12.63
CA LYS A 31 -13.81 -6.66 -12.29
C LYS A 31 -13.05 -7.05 -11.03
N ILE A 32 -12.18 -8.03 -11.13
CA ILE A 32 -11.36 -8.55 -10.02
C ILE A 32 -9.89 -8.69 -10.45
N LEU A 33 -8.98 -8.67 -9.48
CA LEU A 33 -7.59 -9.11 -9.67
C LEU A 33 -7.55 -10.61 -9.37
N SER A 34 -7.79 -11.42 -10.42
CA SER A 34 -7.83 -12.87 -10.34
C SER A 34 -6.43 -13.49 -10.45
N TYR A 35 -6.35 -14.80 -10.37
CA TYR A 35 -5.13 -15.57 -10.63
C TYR A 35 -4.55 -15.23 -12.02
N GLU A 36 -5.42 -15.14 -13.04
CA GLU A 36 -5.03 -14.84 -14.41
C GLU A 36 -4.32 -13.50 -14.54
N SER A 37 -4.72 -12.48 -13.74
CA SER A 37 -4.07 -11.17 -13.73
C SER A 37 -2.63 -11.18 -13.21
N LYS A 38 -2.19 -12.29 -12.62
CA LYS A 38 -0.86 -12.44 -12.02
C LYS A 38 0.02 -13.47 -12.74
N TRP A 39 -0.59 -14.45 -13.41
CA TRP A 39 0.13 -15.64 -13.88
C TRP A 39 -0.17 -16.06 -15.30
N GLN A 40 -1.08 -15.36 -16.01
CA GLN A 40 -1.44 -15.70 -17.39
C GLN A 40 -1.26 -14.47 -18.32
N PRO A 41 -0.08 -14.30 -18.94
CA PRO A 41 0.24 -13.12 -19.76
C PRO A 41 -0.70 -12.89 -20.96
N ASP A 42 -1.33 -13.95 -21.47
CA ASP A 42 -2.27 -13.89 -22.60
C ASP A 42 -3.72 -13.60 -22.17
N SER A 43 -3.97 -13.53 -20.88
CA SER A 43 -5.31 -13.26 -20.34
C SER A 43 -5.70 -11.78 -20.48
N PRO A 44 -6.98 -11.45 -20.80
CA PRO A 44 -7.48 -10.09 -20.70
C PRO A 44 -7.26 -9.45 -19.32
N TYR A 45 -7.23 -10.23 -18.25
CA TYR A 45 -6.91 -9.76 -16.90
C TYR A 45 -5.47 -9.29 -16.76
N TRP A 46 -4.55 -9.82 -17.55
CA TRP A 46 -3.16 -9.37 -17.57
C TRP A 46 -2.98 -8.15 -18.47
N THR A 47 -3.56 -8.17 -19.66
CA THR A 47 -3.30 -7.15 -20.70
C THR A 47 -4.12 -5.88 -20.53
N GLU A 48 -5.34 -5.98 -20.00
CA GLU A 48 -6.30 -4.87 -19.98
C GLU A 48 -6.48 -4.20 -18.61
N ILE A 49 -5.99 -4.81 -17.53
CA ILE A 49 -6.03 -4.19 -16.20
C ILE A 49 -4.85 -3.21 -16.07
N GLY A 50 -5.18 -1.96 -15.78
CA GLY A 50 -4.20 -0.91 -15.52
C GLY A 50 -4.17 -0.48 -14.05
N TYR A 51 -3.20 0.38 -13.75
CA TYR A 51 -3.05 1.00 -12.44
C TYR A 51 -2.88 2.51 -12.62
N LYS A 52 -3.55 3.30 -11.79
CA LYS A 52 -3.44 4.76 -11.80
C LYS A 52 -3.59 5.34 -10.41
N GLU A 53 -3.16 6.58 -10.22
CA GLU A 53 -3.46 7.31 -8.99
C GLU A 53 -4.96 7.49 -8.81
N ALA A 54 -5.45 7.24 -7.59
CA ALA A 54 -6.86 7.36 -7.27
C ALA A 54 -7.22 8.82 -6.97
N LEU A 55 -7.98 9.44 -7.85
CA LEU A 55 -8.57 10.77 -7.62
C LEU A 55 -9.83 10.60 -6.77
N LEU A 56 -9.67 10.60 -5.45
CA LEU A 56 -10.74 10.44 -4.46
C LEU A 56 -11.10 11.79 -3.81
N PRO A 57 -12.37 11.98 -3.37
CA PRO A 57 -12.71 13.08 -2.48
C PRO A 57 -11.81 13.07 -1.23
N ASP A 58 -11.44 14.25 -0.72
CA ASP A 58 -10.50 14.39 0.40
C ASP A 58 -10.93 13.66 1.67
N ASN A 59 -12.22 13.63 1.96
CA ASN A 59 -12.77 12.90 3.10
C ASN A 59 -12.59 11.38 2.94
N THR A 60 -12.83 10.84 1.76
CA THR A 60 -12.64 9.41 1.46
C THR A 60 -11.16 9.03 1.53
N ARG A 61 -10.29 9.88 0.94
CA ARG A 61 -8.83 9.67 0.99
C ARG A 61 -8.33 9.65 2.43
N ARG A 62 -8.73 10.62 3.24
CA ARG A 62 -8.37 10.69 4.67
C ARG A 62 -8.87 9.48 5.43
N ASP A 63 -10.13 9.09 5.27
CA ASP A 63 -10.70 7.90 5.95
C ASP A 63 -9.90 6.64 5.63
N LEU A 64 -9.55 6.41 4.35
CA LEU A 64 -8.76 5.24 3.95
C LEU A 64 -7.36 5.24 4.58
N VAL A 65 -6.68 6.38 4.58
CA VAL A 65 -5.35 6.53 5.19
C VAL A 65 -5.44 6.31 6.70
N ASP A 66 -6.36 6.97 7.39
CA ASP A 66 -6.53 6.85 8.85
C ASP A 66 -6.87 5.43 9.30
N ARG A 67 -7.71 4.73 8.53
CA ARG A 67 -8.04 3.32 8.78
C ARG A 67 -6.82 2.43 8.55
N SER A 68 -6.04 2.68 7.52
CA SER A 68 -4.82 1.94 7.24
C SER A 68 -3.76 2.14 8.32
N MET A 69 -3.53 3.36 8.79
CA MET A 69 -2.61 3.66 9.89
C MET A 69 -3.01 2.97 11.19
N ARG A 70 -4.29 3.02 11.55
CA ARG A 70 -4.81 2.31 12.74
C ARG A 70 -4.66 0.80 12.63
N LEU A 71 -4.89 0.23 11.45
CA LEU A 71 -4.69 -1.20 11.21
C LEU A 71 -3.21 -1.58 11.25
N PHE A 72 -2.35 -0.75 10.66
CA PHE A 72 -0.90 -0.93 10.70
C PHE A 72 -0.41 -1.10 12.14
N GLU A 73 -0.78 -0.19 13.02
CA GLU A 73 -0.42 -0.22 14.44
C GLU A 73 -1.01 -1.44 15.16
N ARG A 74 -2.33 -1.67 15.02
CA ARG A 74 -3.03 -2.77 15.71
C ARG A 74 -2.58 -4.16 15.31
N LEU A 75 -2.15 -4.33 14.06
CA LEU A 75 -1.65 -5.60 13.54
C LEU A 75 -0.15 -5.77 13.75
N GLY A 76 0.53 -4.78 14.34
CA GLY A 76 1.97 -4.81 14.56
C GLY A 76 2.78 -4.82 13.28
N CYS A 77 2.27 -4.21 12.20
CA CYS A 77 3.04 -4.01 10.98
C CYS A 77 4.27 -3.14 11.27
N ARG A 78 5.34 -3.31 10.51
CA ARG A 78 6.61 -2.61 10.71
C ARG A 78 7.19 -2.19 9.38
N ASP A 79 7.75 -0.99 9.37
CA ASP A 79 8.56 -0.43 8.30
C ASP A 79 7.76 -0.14 7.01
N TYR A 80 6.89 -1.03 6.57
CA TYR A 80 5.99 -0.82 5.44
C TYR A 80 4.86 -1.85 5.42
N ALA A 81 3.73 -1.50 4.79
CA ALA A 81 2.61 -2.41 4.55
C ALA A 81 1.69 -1.90 3.44
N ARG A 82 0.82 -2.77 2.94
CA ARG A 82 -0.20 -2.44 1.93
C ARG A 82 -1.58 -2.90 2.37
N PHE A 83 -2.57 -2.04 2.14
CA PHE A 83 -3.97 -2.25 2.49
C PHE A 83 -4.84 -2.17 1.25
N ASP A 84 -5.51 -3.24 0.90
CA ASP A 84 -6.35 -3.32 -0.29
C ASP A 84 -7.81 -3.13 0.10
N PHE A 85 -8.47 -2.13 -0.50
CA PHE A 85 -9.87 -1.79 -0.28
C PHE A 85 -10.67 -1.91 -1.57
N ARG A 86 -11.97 -2.09 -1.42
CA ARG A 86 -12.93 -2.04 -2.51
C ARG A 86 -14.23 -1.38 -2.07
N ALA A 87 -14.80 -0.54 -2.92
CA ALA A 87 -16.14 -0.02 -2.69
C ALA A 87 -17.17 -1.13 -2.92
N ASP A 88 -18.16 -1.22 -2.02
CA ASP A 88 -19.36 -2.03 -2.23
C ASP A 88 -20.35 -1.30 -3.18
N ALA A 89 -21.53 -1.90 -3.38
CA ALA A 89 -22.56 -1.36 -4.26
C ALA A 89 -23.10 0.01 -3.81
N ASN A 90 -22.94 0.37 -2.53
CA ASN A 90 -23.34 1.66 -1.96
C ASN A 90 -22.20 2.69 -1.97
N GLY A 91 -21.03 2.32 -2.50
CA GLY A 91 -19.83 3.16 -2.50
C GLY A 91 -19.04 3.14 -1.19
N GLU A 92 -19.41 2.29 -0.22
CA GLU A 92 -18.71 2.17 1.05
C GLU A 92 -17.42 1.35 0.90
N MET A 93 -16.30 1.91 1.36
CA MET A 93 -14.98 1.27 1.25
C MET A 93 -14.83 0.13 2.26
N LYS A 94 -14.72 -1.08 1.76
CA LYS A 94 -14.48 -2.31 2.54
C LYS A 94 -13.02 -2.73 2.42
N LEU A 95 -12.40 -3.10 3.56
CA LEU A 95 -11.08 -3.71 3.58
C LEU A 95 -11.17 -5.13 3.02
N LEU A 96 -10.31 -5.48 2.09
CA LEU A 96 -10.20 -6.82 1.53
C LEU A 96 -9.03 -7.59 2.14
N GLU A 97 -7.86 -6.93 2.20
CA GLU A 97 -6.60 -7.57 2.56
C GLU A 97 -5.66 -6.58 3.24
N VAL A 98 -4.88 -7.08 4.20
CA VAL A 98 -3.69 -6.42 4.72
C VAL A 98 -2.48 -7.27 4.34
N ASN A 99 -1.54 -6.66 3.64
CA ASN A 99 -0.28 -7.30 3.29
C ASN A 99 0.85 -6.61 4.08
N PRO A 100 1.37 -7.27 5.15
CA PRO A 100 2.44 -6.70 5.99
C PRO A 100 3.82 -6.83 5.36
N ASN A 101 3.95 -7.52 4.23
CA ASN A 101 5.19 -7.68 3.47
C ASN A 101 4.91 -7.66 1.96
N PRO A 102 4.44 -6.51 1.41
CA PRO A 102 4.20 -6.38 -0.01
C PRO A 102 5.50 -6.49 -0.79
N GLY A 103 5.42 -7.07 -2.00
CA GLY A 103 6.59 -7.30 -2.83
C GLY A 103 7.36 -6.02 -3.18
N TRP A 104 8.69 -6.15 -3.21
CA TRP A 104 9.64 -5.07 -3.49
C TRP A 104 10.03 -4.97 -4.96
N CYS A 105 9.30 -5.60 -5.86
CA CYS A 105 9.64 -5.56 -7.29
C CYS A 105 9.46 -4.14 -7.86
N TRP A 106 10.30 -3.82 -8.83
CA TRP A 106 10.31 -2.53 -9.52
C TRP A 106 8.99 -2.22 -10.26
N ASP A 107 8.24 -3.25 -10.64
CA ASP A 107 6.91 -3.19 -11.26
C ASP A 107 5.76 -3.39 -10.26
N GLY A 108 6.08 -3.50 -8.97
CA GLY A 108 5.13 -3.74 -7.90
C GLY A 108 4.30 -2.52 -7.54
N LYS A 109 3.14 -2.76 -6.89
CA LYS A 109 2.21 -1.69 -6.52
C LYS A 109 2.83 -0.65 -5.58
N MET A 110 3.76 -1.03 -4.70
CA MET A 110 4.47 -0.06 -3.83
C MET A 110 5.27 0.92 -4.67
N ASN A 111 6.04 0.43 -5.66
CA ASN A 111 6.81 1.29 -6.54
C ASN A 111 5.93 2.18 -7.43
N LEU A 112 4.79 1.67 -7.91
CA LEU A 112 3.84 2.50 -8.65
C LEU A 112 3.32 3.67 -7.81
N MET A 113 2.97 3.42 -6.54
CA MET A 113 2.53 4.47 -5.61
C MET A 113 3.66 5.46 -5.28
N ALA A 114 4.88 4.98 -5.09
CA ALA A 114 6.06 5.84 -4.91
C ALA A 114 6.30 6.73 -6.15
N GLY A 115 6.14 6.18 -7.35
CA GLY A 115 6.21 6.93 -8.59
C GLY A 115 5.18 8.05 -8.71
N PHE A 116 3.96 7.87 -8.20
CA PHE A 116 2.96 8.94 -8.13
C PHE A 116 3.39 10.09 -7.20
N ALA A 117 4.19 9.80 -6.17
CA ALA A 117 4.82 10.81 -5.30
C ALA A 117 6.09 11.43 -5.90
N GLY A 118 6.50 11.04 -7.10
CA GLY A 118 7.75 11.48 -7.73
C GLY A 118 9.00 10.79 -7.21
N MET A 119 8.86 9.73 -6.42
CA MET A 119 9.97 8.94 -5.90
C MET A 119 10.46 7.94 -6.95
N THR A 120 11.75 7.75 -7.04
CA THR A 120 12.36 6.64 -7.77
C THR A 120 12.22 5.33 -6.99
N TYR A 121 12.41 4.20 -7.66
CA TYR A 121 12.45 2.89 -7.02
C TYR A 121 13.50 2.79 -5.91
N SER A 122 14.69 3.34 -6.15
CA SER A 122 15.77 3.34 -5.17
C SER A 122 15.45 4.18 -3.94
N GLU A 123 14.82 5.34 -4.12
CA GLU A 123 14.37 6.19 -3.00
C GLU A 123 13.32 5.50 -2.16
N MET A 124 12.35 4.80 -2.78
CA MET A 124 11.37 4.00 -2.03
C MET A 124 12.04 2.91 -1.20
N LEU A 125 13.02 2.19 -1.75
CA LEU A 125 13.74 1.15 -1.00
C LEU A 125 14.56 1.73 0.15
N LEU A 126 15.23 2.86 -0.07
CA LEU A 126 15.96 3.57 0.98
C LEU A 126 15.01 4.03 2.10
N ASP A 127 13.85 4.56 1.76
CA ASP A 127 12.85 5.01 2.75
C ASP A 127 12.36 3.86 3.64
N ILE A 128 12.20 2.64 3.08
CA ILE A 128 11.87 1.43 3.86
C ILE A 128 13.04 1.03 4.78
N ILE A 129 14.28 1.11 4.30
CA ILE A 129 15.47 0.78 5.10
C ILE A 129 15.63 1.79 6.25
N GLU A 130 15.52 3.09 5.97
CA GLU A 130 15.58 4.15 6.97
C GLU A 130 14.48 4.00 8.03
N ALA A 131 13.27 3.58 7.63
CA ALA A 131 12.20 3.28 8.57
C ALA A 131 12.58 2.15 9.54
N ALA A 132 13.22 1.07 9.04
CA ALA A 132 13.70 -0.03 9.86
C ALA A 132 14.83 0.41 10.80
N GLU A 133 15.81 1.17 10.31
CA GLU A 133 16.93 1.69 11.12
C GLU A 133 16.42 2.60 12.25
N ALA A 134 15.49 3.49 11.96
CA ALA A 134 14.89 4.38 12.96
C ALA A 134 14.14 3.59 14.05
N ARG A 135 13.45 2.50 13.67
CA ARG A 135 12.77 1.62 14.63
C ARG A 135 13.75 0.89 15.53
N TYR A 136 14.87 0.38 15.00
CA TYR A 136 15.92 -0.26 15.81
C TYR A 136 16.58 0.73 16.77
N ALA A 137 16.95 1.93 16.28
CA ALA A 137 17.53 2.96 17.12
C ALA A 137 16.60 3.39 18.27
N ALA A 138 15.29 3.49 18.02
CA ALA A 138 14.31 3.80 19.06
C ALA A 138 14.20 2.69 20.10
N ALA A 139 14.24 1.42 19.68
CA ALA A 139 14.20 0.26 20.59
C ALA A 139 15.45 0.19 21.48
N ASP A 140 16.64 0.43 20.93
CA ASP A 140 17.90 0.44 21.68
C ASP A 140 17.94 1.56 22.74
N SER A 141 17.40 2.74 22.39
CA SER A 141 17.29 3.87 23.32
C SER A 141 16.39 3.55 24.52
N LEU A 142 15.27 2.86 24.29
CA LEU A 142 14.36 2.42 25.36
C LEU A 142 15.00 1.36 26.26
N ALA A 143 15.76 0.42 25.70
CA ALA A 143 16.45 -0.62 26.44
C ALA A 143 17.52 -0.03 27.41
N GLN A 144 18.21 1.02 27.00
CA GLN A 144 19.21 1.71 27.83
C GLN A 144 18.59 2.46 29.02
N VAL A 145 17.39 2.98 28.90
CA VAL A 145 16.67 3.72 29.97
C VAL A 145 16.11 2.75 31.04
N THR A 146 15.85 1.49 30.69
CA THR A 146 15.25 0.50 31.61
C THR A 146 16.27 -0.20 32.52
N VAL A 147 17.57 0.06 32.37
CA VAL A 147 18.67 -0.60 33.11
C VAL A 147 19.20 0.28 34.28
N VAL A 148 18.48 1.34 34.67
CA VAL A 148 18.86 2.21 35.81
C VAL A 148 18.03 1.92 37.05
#